data_c8043b13edabaf56e398cebba460f9ea
#
_entry.id   c8043b13edabaf56e398cebba460f9ea
#
_cell.length_a   1.000
_cell.length_b   1.000
_cell.length_c   1.000
_cell.angle_alpha   90.00
_cell.angle_beta   90.00
_cell.angle_gamma   90.00
#
_symmetry.space_group_name_H-M   'P 1'
#
loop_
_entity.id
_entity.type
_entity.pdbx_description
1 polymer ?
#
loop_
_entity_poly.entity_id
_entity_poly.type
_entity_poly.pdbx_seq_one_letter_code
_entity_poly.pdbx_strand_id
1 'polypeptide(L)'
;MSFSDRDGVIWFDGQMVPWRDAQVHVLTHTLHYGLGVFEGVRAYQTDRGTAIFRLEDHTDRFFRSAHILGMKIPYLSLIHI
;
A
#
# COMPACT_ATOMS: atom_id res chain seq x y z
N MET A 1 1.33 -9.70 20.16
CA MET A 1 0.13 -9.43 19.34
C MET A 1 0.56 -9.20 17.89
N SER A 2 -0.05 -9.91 16.97
CA SER A 2 0.27 -9.75 15.55
C SER A 2 -0.48 -8.57 14.93
N PHE A 3 0.17 -7.85 13.99
CA PHE A 3 -0.51 -6.83 13.20
C PHE A 3 -1.64 -7.39 12.33
N SER A 4 -1.65 -8.69 12.08
CA SER A 4 -2.73 -9.33 11.31
C SER A 4 -4.03 -9.48 12.11
N ASP A 5 -3.98 -9.36 13.43
CA ASP A 5 -5.15 -9.53 14.30
C ASP A 5 -5.70 -8.16 14.73
N ARG A 6 -6.34 -7.48 13.79
CA ARG A 6 -6.90 -6.16 14.01
C ARG A 6 -8.28 -6.03 13.38
N ASP A 7 -9.01 -5.03 13.83
CA ASP A 7 -10.28 -4.64 13.23
C ASP A 7 -10.02 -3.57 12.16
N GLY A 8 -10.99 -3.39 11.29
CA GLY A 8 -10.90 -2.42 10.20
C GLY A 8 -10.91 -3.09 8.86
N VAL A 9 -10.56 -2.32 7.83
CA VAL A 9 -10.55 -2.80 6.44
C VAL A 9 -9.24 -2.45 5.77
N ILE A 10 -8.88 -3.26 4.78
CA ILE A 10 -7.70 -3.05 3.93
C ILE A 10 -8.16 -3.05 2.48
N TRP A 11 -7.68 -2.09 1.69
CA TRP A 11 -7.85 -2.16 0.24
C TRP A 11 -6.90 -3.24 -0.28
N PHE A 12 -7.45 -4.27 -0.89
CA PHE A 12 -6.69 -5.43 -1.31
C PHE A 12 -7.17 -5.86 -2.69
N ASP A 13 -6.28 -5.76 -3.66
CA ASP A 13 -6.51 -6.20 -5.04
C ASP A 13 -7.83 -5.66 -5.63
N GLY A 14 -8.04 -4.36 -5.45
CA GLY A 14 -9.21 -3.68 -6.01
C GLY A 14 -10.46 -3.68 -5.16
N GLN A 15 -10.40 -4.24 -3.96
CA GLN A 15 -11.56 -4.33 -3.07
C GLN A 15 -11.19 -4.00 -1.64
N MET A 16 -12.17 -3.49 -0.89
CA MET A 16 -12.02 -3.35 0.56
C MET A 16 -12.39 -4.67 1.22
N VAL A 17 -11.47 -5.24 1.99
CA VAL A 17 -11.69 -6.50 2.70
C VAL A 17 -11.51 -6.30 4.20
N PRO A 18 -12.13 -7.14 5.04
CA PRO A 18 -11.87 -7.10 6.47
C PRO A 18 -10.37 -7.29 6.73
N TRP A 19 -9.87 -6.61 7.75
CA TRP A 19 -8.43 -6.61 8.05
C TRP A 19 -7.84 -8.02 8.11
N ARG A 20 -8.53 -8.94 8.78
CA ARG A 20 -8.04 -10.31 8.98
C ARG A 20 -8.07 -11.17 7.72
N ASP A 21 -8.80 -10.74 6.70
CA ASP A 21 -8.94 -11.49 5.45
C ASP A 21 -7.93 -11.07 4.37
N ALA A 22 -7.15 -10.02 4.62
CA ALA A 22 -6.12 -9.57 3.68
C ALA A 22 -4.90 -10.50 3.78
N GLN A 23 -4.96 -11.62 3.07
CA GLN A 23 -3.96 -12.69 3.12
C GLN A 23 -3.38 -12.94 1.74
N VAL A 24 -2.14 -13.43 1.71
CA VAL A 24 -1.46 -13.79 0.47
C VAL A 24 -1.01 -15.25 0.54
N HIS A 25 -0.92 -15.87 -0.62
CA HIS A 25 -0.43 -17.25 -0.71
C HIS A 25 1.06 -17.31 -0.38
N VAL A 26 1.49 -18.42 0.23
CA VAL A 26 2.90 -18.62 0.60
C VAL A 26 3.82 -18.62 -0.62
N LEU A 27 3.32 -18.91 -1.81
CA LEU A 27 4.08 -18.88 -3.06
C LEU A 27 4.08 -17.53 -3.76
N THR A 28 3.55 -16.48 -3.13
CA THR A 28 3.60 -15.13 -3.66
C THR A 28 5.07 -14.73 -3.89
N HIS A 29 5.39 -14.21 -5.07
CA HIS A 29 6.76 -13.94 -5.49
C HIS A 29 7.52 -13.04 -4.52
N THR A 30 6.88 -12.05 -3.94
CA THR A 30 7.50 -11.17 -2.96
C THR A 30 8.14 -11.95 -1.81
N LEU A 31 7.49 -13.00 -1.35
CA LEU A 31 7.95 -13.78 -0.19
C LEU A 31 9.18 -14.63 -0.51
N HIS A 32 9.34 -15.08 -1.76
CA HIS A 32 10.43 -15.97 -2.15
C HIS A 32 11.54 -15.27 -2.93
N TYR A 33 11.20 -14.24 -3.70
CA TYR A 33 12.14 -13.62 -4.63
C TYR A 33 12.35 -12.13 -4.39
N GLY A 34 11.68 -11.57 -3.39
CA GLY A 34 11.78 -10.14 -3.11
C GLY A 34 11.22 -9.26 -4.23
N LEU A 35 10.31 -9.78 -5.06
CA LEU A 35 9.69 -9.03 -6.15
C LEU A 35 8.48 -8.27 -5.64
N GLY A 36 8.74 -7.19 -4.93
CA GLY A 36 7.70 -6.34 -4.39
C GLY A 36 8.23 -4.95 -4.11
N VAL A 37 7.33 -3.98 -4.09
CA VAL A 37 7.65 -2.61 -3.69
C VAL A 37 6.64 -2.16 -2.65
N PHE A 38 7.07 -1.25 -1.79
CA PHE A 38 6.18 -0.70 -0.78
C PHE A 38 6.47 0.77 -0.56
N GLU A 39 5.51 1.46 0.03
CA GLU A 39 5.66 2.83 0.47
C GLU A 39 4.91 3.01 1.78
N GLY A 40 5.50 3.77 2.69
CA GLY A 40 4.86 4.09 3.96
C GLY A 40 4.49 5.56 4.02
N VAL A 41 3.23 5.85 4.32
CA VAL A 41 2.77 7.22 4.50
C VAL A 41 2.13 7.37 5.87
N ARG A 42 2.15 8.59 6.41
CA ARG A 42 1.51 8.89 7.68
C ARG A 42 0.46 9.97 7.52
N ALA A 43 -0.64 9.79 8.22
CA ALA A 43 -1.69 10.78 8.32
C ALA A 43 -1.62 11.46 9.69
N TYR A 44 -1.80 12.77 9.70
CA TYR A 44 -1.79 13.55 10.93
C TYR A 44 -3.07 14.35 11.04
N GLN A 45 -3.56 14.50 12.26
CA GLN A 45 -4.69 15.39 12.51
C GLN A 45 -4.16 16.83 12.59
N THR A 46 -4.79 17.72 11.80
CA THR A 46 -4.43 19.13 11.75
C THR A 46 -5.67 19.99 11.96
N ASP A 47 -5.46 21.31 12.08
CA ASP A 47 -6.57 22.27 12.21
C ASP A 47 -7.54 22.22 11.03
N ARG A 48 -7.07 21.75 9.88
CA ARG A 48 -7.87 21.64 8.65
C ARG A 48 -8.40 20.22 8.42
N GLY A 49 -8.27 19.31 9.39
CA GLY A 49 -8.64 17.92 9.27
C GLY A 49 -7.45 17.01 9.13
N THR A 50 -7.68 15.78 8.74
CA THR A 50 -6.63 14.79 8.55
C THR A 50 -5.83 15.09 7.29
N ALA A 51 -4.51 15.12 7.41
CA ALA A 51 -3.60 15.37 6.29
C ALA A 51 -2.55 14.27 6.20
N ILE A 52 -2.19 13.87 4.98
CA ILE A 52 -1.14 12.89 4.73
C ILE A 52 0.14 13.65 4.38
N PHE A 53 1.21 13.38 5.14
CA PHE A 53 2.48 14.08 4.97
C PHE A 53 3.16 13.65 3.67
N ARG A 54 3.40 14.61 2.78
CA ARG A 54 4.13 14.42 1.51
C ARG A 54 3.59 13.28 0.65
N LEU A 55 2.27 13.17 0.54
CA LEU A 55 1.64 12.08 -0.23
C LEU A 55 2.13 12.06 -1.68
N GLU A 56 2.26 13.23 -2.31
CA GLU A 56 2.70 13.32 -3.70
C GLU A 56 4.11 12.76 -3.89
N ASP A 57 5.04 13.12 -3.00
CA ASP A 57 6.42 12.61 -3.04
C ASP A 57 6.47 11.10 -2.82
N HIS A 58 5.67 10.58 -1.88
CA HIS A 58 5.57 9.14 -1.65
C HIS A 58 4.99 8.42 -2.85
N THR A 59 3.99 8.99 -3.49
CA THR A 59 3.39 8.42 -4.69
C THR A 59 4.42 8.35 -5.82
N ASP A 60 5.15 9.42 -6.06
CA ASP A 60 6.18 9.46 -7.10
C ASP A 60 7.26 8.42 -6.85
N ARG A 61 7.70 8.29 -5.60
CA ARG A 61 8.72 7.30 -5.24
C ARG A 61 8.19 5.87 -5.40
N PHE A 62 6.94 5.63 -5.06
CA PHE A 62 6.31 4.30 -5.23
C PHE A 62 6.31 3.88 -6.70
N PHE A 63 5.90 4.77 -7.59
CA PHE A 63 5.88 4.49 -9.03
C PHE A 63 7.30 4.30 -9.57
N ARG A 64 8.27 5.06 -9.06
CA ARG A 64 9.68 4.91 -9.46
C ARG A 64 10.23 3.55 -9.01
N SER A 65 9.92 3.13 -7.78
CA SER A 65 10.34 1.82 -7.28
C SER A 65 9.76 0.69 -8.12
N ALA A 66 8.48 0.77 -8.47
CA ALA A 66 7.84 -0.20 -9.34
C ALA A 66 8.51 -0.24 -10.73
N HIS A 67 8.83 0.92 -11.29
CA HIS A 67 9.50 1.02 -12.59
C HIS A 67 10.87 0.31 -12.58
N ILE A 68 11.64 0.47 -11.51
CA ILE A 68 12.95 -0.18 -11.38
C ILE A 68 12.82 -1.70 -11.45
N LEU A 69 11.76 -2.26 -10.87
CA LEU A 69 11.51 -3.70 -10.92
C LEU A 69 10.73 -4.15 -12.17
N GLY A 70 10.41 -3.25 -13.08
CA GLY A 70 9.62 -3.57 -14.26
C GLY A 70 8.15 -3.85 -13.97
N MET A 71 7.65 -3.42 -12.83
CA MET A 71 6.24 -3.60 -12.46
C MET A 71 5.40 -2.44 -12.97
N LYS A 72 4.26 -2.76 -13.59
CA LYS A 72 3.34 -1.74 -14.07
C LYS A 72 2.18 -1.60 -13.07
N ILE A 73 2.06 -0.41 -12.50
CA ILE A 73 0.94 -0.10 -11.60
C ILE A 73 -0.25 0.31 -12.48
N PRO A 74 -1.41 -0.35 -12.33
CA PRO A 74 -2.58 -0.08 -13.19
C PRO A 74 -3.37 1.16 -12.79
N TYR A 75 -2.84 2.00 -11.92
CA TYR A 75 -3.49 3.23 -11.44
C TYR A 75 -2.58 4.43 -11.71
N LEU A 76 -3.17 5.61 -11.89
CA LEU A 76 -2.41 6.84 -12.18
C LEU A 76 -1.70 7.36 -10.94
N SER A 77 -2.28 7.16 -9.76
CA SER A 77 -1.68 7.54 -8.48
C SER A 77 -2.39 6.81 -7.34
N LEU A 78 -1.85 6.93 -6.13
CA LEU A 78 -2.50 6.37 -4.94
C LEU A 78 -3.87 7.01 -4.65
N ILE A 79 -4.11 8.21 -5.16
CA ILE A 79 -5.38 8.91 -4.98
C ILE A 79 -6.51 8.20 -5.75
N HIS A 80 -6.19 7.51 -6.82
CA HIS A 80 -7.16 6.84 -7.68
C HIS A 80 -7.49 5.41 -7.25
N ILE A 81 -6.93 4.97 -6.16
CA ILE A 81 -7.23 3.66 -5.57
C ILE A 81 -8.54 3.72 -4.72
#